data_8fbaf841cb452799b49e970f5380a67f
#
_entry.id   8fbaf841cb452799b49e970f5380a67f
#
_cell.length_a   1.000
_cell.length_b   1.000
_cell.length_c   1.000
_cell.angle_alpha   90.00
_cell.angle_beta   90.00
_cell.angle_gamma   90.00
#
_symmetry.space_group_name_H-M   'P 1'
#
loop_
_entity.id
_entity.type
_entity.pdbx_description
1 polymer ?
#
loop_
_entity_poly.entity_id
_entity_poly.type
_entity_poly.pdbx_seq_one_letter_code
_entity_poly.pdbx_strand_id
1 'polypeptide(L)'
;MIKPPNFDETKKYPVFLTIYGGPGSQTVTNSWGGSNFFWHQLLAQKGYIVVSVDNRGTGARGVDFKKLTYKQLGKYETEDQVEAAKYFASLPYVDGSRIGVQGWSYGGYMSSLCLLKGADYFKAAIAVAPVTNWRFYDSIYTERYMQTPQENEDGYDDNSPINHVEKLRGKYLLVHGMADDNVHLQNTSEMISALVDADKQFDLFVYPNKNHGIYGGNTRYHLYTKMTNFVLENL
;
A
#
# COMPACT_ATOMS: atom_id res chain seq x y z
N MET A 1 -6.43 -8.64 12.55
CA MET A 1 -7.61 -7.72 12.54
C MET A 1 -7.74 -7.06 13.91
N ILE A 2 -7.94 -5.75 13.91
CA ILE A 2 -8.25 -4.96 15.11
C ILE A 2 -9.64 -4.38 14.90
N LYS A 3 -10.56 -4.64 15.81
CA LYS A 3 -11.93 -4.12 15.80
C LYS A 3 -12.06 -2.90 16.72
N PRO A 4 -13.04 -2.01 16.51
CA PRO A 4 -13.35 -0.94 17.45
C PRO A 4 -13.59 -1.43 18.88
N PRO A 5 -13.27 -0.66 19.92
CA PRO A 5 -13.41 -1.10 21.32
C PRO A 5 -14.83 -1.55 21.69
N ASN A 6 -15.85 -0.87 21.15
CA ASN A 6 -17.27 -1.19 21.39
C ASN A 6 -17.88 -1.80 20.12
N PHE A 7 -17.20 -2.81 19.57
CA PHE A 7 -17.65 -3.48 18.35
C PHE A 7 -19.04 -4.11 18.50
N ASP A 8 -19.92 -3.78 17.58
CA ASP A 8 -21.30 -4.24 17.52
C ASP A 8 -21.56 -4.85 16.14
N GLU A 9 -21.80 -6.14 16.06
CA GLU A 9 -22.00 -6.88 14.81
C GLU A 9 -23.22 -6.43 14.00
N THR A 10 -24.12 -5.67 14.60
CA THR A 10 -25.30 -5.11 13.92
C THR A 10 -25.01 -3.81 13.16
N LYS A 11 -23.84 -3.21 13.37
CA LYS A 11 -23.39 -1.98 12.71
C LYS A 11 -22.49 -2.26 11.53
N LYS A 12 -22.32 -1.25 10.67
CA LYS A 12 -21.42 -1.29 9.52
C LYS A 12 -20.18 -0.44 9.78
N TYR A 13 -19.00 -1.01 9.53
CA TYR A 13 -17.72 -0.37 9.77
C TYR A 13 -16.90 -0.28 8.49
N PRO A 14 -16.18 0.83 8.26
CA PRO A 14 -15.15 0.90 7.23
C PRO A 14 -13.99 -0.04 7.57
N VAL A 15 -13.31 -0.54 6.54
CA VAL A 15 -12.12 -1.37 6.67
C VAL A 15 -10.90 -0.62 6.16
N PHE A 16 -9.82 -0.65 6.92
CA PHE A 16 -8.55 -0.08 6.54
C PHE A 16 -7.45 -1.15 6.54
N LEU A 17 -6.97 -1.48 5.35
CA LEU A 17 -5.89 -2.45 5.18
C LEU A 17 -4.54 -1.76 5.37
N THR A 18 -3.65 -2.39 6.13
CA THR A 18 -2.25 -1.99 6.22
C THR A 18 -1.38 -3.10 5.63
N ILE A 19 -0.59 -2.76 4.63
CA ILE A 19 0.14 -3.75 3.83
C ILE A 19 1.62 -3.40 3.71
N TYR A 20 2.47 -4.42 3.75
CA TYR A 20 3.80 -4.36 3.15
C TYR A 20 3.85 -5.29 1.92
N GLY A 21 3.64 -6.57 2.08
CA GLY A 21 3.43 -7.57 1.02
C GLY A 21 4.67 -8.05 0.28
N GLY A 22 5.84 -7.44 0.53
CA GLY A 22 7.07 -7.72 -0.21
C GLY A 22 7.67 -9.09 0.05
N PRO A 23 8.56 -9.57 -0.84
CA PRO A 23 9.17 -10.88 -0.76
C PRO A 23 9.86 -11.13 0.58
N GLY A 24 9.48 -12.24 1.24
CA GLY A 24 10.06 -12.67 2.50
C GLY A 24 9.67 -11.83 3.72
N SER A 25 8.85 -10.80 3.58
CA SER A 25 8.28 -10.05 4.71
C SER A 25 7.18 -10.87 5.40
N GLN A 26 6.87 -10.50 6.64
CA GLN A 26 5.74 -11.02 7.37
C GLN A 26 5.17 -9.91 8.26
N THR A 27 3.93 -9.54 8.02
CA THR A 27 3.22 -8.50 8.79
C THR A 27 2.37 -9.13 9.91
N VAL A 28 1.74 -10.27 9.63
CA VAL A 28 0.90 -10.98 10.59
C VAL A 28 1.77 -11.91 11.45
N THR A 29 2.05 -11.47 12.66
CA THR A 29 2.91 -12.20 13.61
C THR A 29 2.23 -12.30 14.98
N ASN A 30 2.66 -13.27 15.78
CA ASN A 30 2.25 -13.38 17.18
C ASN A 30 3.19 -12.55 18.07
N SER A 31 3.15 -11.22 17.88
CA SER A 31 4.01 -10.27 18.59
C SER A 31 3.30 -8.96 18.83
N TRP A 32 3.80 -8.17 19.77
CA TRP A 32 3.35 -6.79 19.95
C TRP A 32 3.76 -5.94 18.74
N GLY A 33 2.82 -5.25 18.11
CA GLY A 33 2.94 -4.65 16.78
C GLY A 33 3.83 -3.40 16.65
N GLY A 34 4.65 -3.04 17.65
CA GLY A 34 5.56 -1.88 17.57
C GLY A 34 4.81 -0.52 17.48
N SER A 35 5.51 0.51 16.99
CA SER A 35 4.98 1.89 16.96
C SER A 35 3.76 2.07 16.03
N ASN A 36 3.71 1.36 14.90
CA ASN A 36 2.60 1.43 13.98
C ASN A 36 1.29 0.89 14.59
N PHE A 37 1.41 -0.02 15.55
CA PHE A 37 0.27 -0.57 16.28
C PHE A 37 -0.54 0.53 17.01
N PHE A 38 0.09 1.55 17.54
CA PHE A 38 -0.61 2.65 18.18
C PHE A 38 -1.47 3.45 17.20
N TRP A 39 -1.00 3.65 15.97
CA TRP A 39 -1.80 4.29 14.94
C TRP A 39 -2.98 3.41 14.50
N HIS A 40 -2.77 2.11 14.38
CA HIS A 40 -3.85 1.16 14.10
C HIS A 40 -4.91 1.16 15.20
N GLN A 41 -4.48 1.23 16.47
CA GLN A 41 -5.39 1.36 17.62
C GLN A 41 -6.16 2.70 17.59
N LEU A 42 -5.51 3.79 17.22
CA LEU A 42 -6.18 5.09 17.04
C LEU A 42 -7.29 5.00 15.98
N LEU A 43 -7.03 4.39 14.83
CA LEU A 43 -8.04 4.21 13.79
C LEU A 43 -9.18 3.30 14.28
N ALA A 44 -8.86 2.23 15.00
CA ALA A 44 -9.89 1.38 15.61
C ALA A 44 -10.78 2.14 16.62
N GLN A 45 -10.21 3.00 17.43
CA GLN A 45 -10.98 3.88 18.34
C GLN A 45 -11.85 4.90 17.57
N LYS A 46 -11.48 5.24 16.34
CA LYS A 46 -12.27 6.10 15.46
C LYS A 46 -13.34 5.33 14.66
N GLY A 47 -13.49 4.04 14.93
CA GLY A 47 -14.54 3.22 14.34
C GLY A 47 -14.14 2.43 13.09
N TYR A 48 -12.86 2.34 12.77
CA TYR A 48 -12.37 1.53 11.64
C TYR A 48 -12.02 0.11 12.09
N ILE A 49 -12.29 -0.87 11.25
CA ILE A 49 -11.69 -2.20 11.36
C ILE A 49 -10.34 -2.14 10.64
N VAL A 50 -9.25 -2.32 11.38
CA VAL A 50 -7.89 -2.32 10.79
C VAL A 50 -7.43 -3.74 10.57
N VAL A 51 -6.96 -4.06 9.36
CA VAL A 51 -6.58 -5.42 8.98
C VAL A 51 -5.22 -5.45 8.27
N SER A 52 -4.54 -6.58 8.38
CA SER A 52 -3.37 -6.92 7.58
C SER A 52 -3.50 -8.35 7.09
N VAL A 53 -3.09 -8.59 5.86
CA VAL A 53 -3.07 -9.91 5.23
C VAL A 53 -1.72 -10.12 4.59
N ASP A 54 -1.04 -11.21 4.92
CA ASP A 54 0.19 -11.63 4.25
C ASP A 54 -0.16 -12.43 2.99
N ASN A 55 0.14 -11.86 1.84
CA ASN A 55 -0.13 -12.41 0.50
C ASN A 55 0.92 -13.46 0.08
N ARG A 56 0.69 -14.13 -1.03
CA ARG A 56 1.69 -14.94 -1.72
C ARG A 56 2.97 -14.12 -1.95
N GLY A 57 4.13 -14.76 -1.82
CA GLY A 57 5.46 -14.13 -1.88
C GLY A 57 6.02 -13.73 -0.53
N THR A 58 5.20 -13.56 0.51
CA THR A 58 5.67 -13.28 1.88
C THR A 58 6.34 -14.49 2.53
N GLY A 59 6.98 -14.29 3.68
CA GLY A 59 7.71 -15.31 4.41
C GLY A 59 6.85 -16.26 5.24
N ALA A 60 7.52 -17.17 5.96
CA ALA A 60 6.95 -18.05 7.00
C ALA A 60 5.95 -19.14 6.53
N ARG A 61 5.77 -19.33 5.20
CA ARG A 61 4.86 -20.34 4.61
C ARG A 61 5.55 -21.29 3.63
N GLY A 62 6.88 -21.42 3.74
CA GLY A 62 7.68 -22.31 2.89
C GLY A 62 8.17 -21.67 1.59
N VAL A 63 9.04 -22.42 0.90
CA VAL A 63 9.78 -21.95 -0.27
C VAL A 63 8.84 -21.71 -1.45
N ASP A 64 7.93 -22.62 -1.72
CA ASP A 64 7.02 -22.55 -2.88
C ASP A 64 6.11 -21.33 -2.78
N PHE A 65 5.53 -21.09 -1.60
CA PHE A 65 4.72 -19.90 -1.36
C PHE A 65 5.52 -18.60 -1.56
N LYS A 66 6.76 -18.57 -1.05
CA LYS A 66 7.64 -17.39 -1.17
C LYS A 66 8.06 -17.11 -2.61
N LYS A 67 8.28 -18.14 -3.42
CA LYS A 67 8.80 -18.01 -4.79
C LYS A 67 7.73 -17.74 -5.85
N LEU A 68 6.44 -17.79 -5.51
CA LEU A 68 5.34 -17.58 -6.47
C LEU A 68 5.44 -16.23 -7.19
N THR A 69 5.98 -15.21 -6.55
CA THR A 69 6.10 -13.85 -7.12
C THR A 69 7.36 -13.62 -7.95
N TYR A 70 8.22 -14.64 -8.10
CA TYR A 70 9.43 -14.52 -8.92
C TYR A 70 9.12 -14.15 -10.35
N LYS A 71 9.78 -13.12 -10.88
CA LYS A 71 9.58 -12.47 -12.19
C LYS A 71 8.27 -11.70 -12.36
N GLN A 72 7.40 -11.65 -11.36
CA GLN A 72 6.08 -11.03 -11.49
C GLN A 72 5.63 -10.35 -10.19
N LEU A 73 6.55 -9.59 -9.56
CA LEU A 73 6.25 -8.81 -8.36
C LEU A 73 5.01 -7.93 -8.59
N GLY A 74 4.12 -7.91 -7.62
CA GLY A 74 2.88 -7.15 -7.64
C GLY A 74 1.69 -7.87 -8.25
N LYS A 75 1.86 -8.97 -8.96
CA LYS A 75 0.76 -9.72 -9.58
C LYS A 75 -0.06 -10.47 -8.52
N TYR A 76 0.50 -11.51 -7.96
CA TYR A 76 -0.21 -12.37 -7.00
C TYR A 76 -0.48 -11.66 -5.68
N GLU A 77 0.41 -10.76 -5.30
CA GLU A 77 0.22 -9.92 -4.12
C GLU A 77 -1.06 -9.08 -4.27
N THR A 78 -1.25 -8.43 -5.42
CA THR A 78 -2.45 -7.62 -5.69
C THR A 78 -3.70 -8.47 -5.77
N GLU A 79 -3.65 -9.62 -6.45
CA GLU A 79 -4.76 -10.57 -6.51
C GLU A 79 -5.22 -10.98 -5.11
N ASP A 80 -4.28 -11.35 -4.23
CA ASP A 80 -4.59 -11.78 -2.87
C ASP A 80 -5.18 -10.65 -2.02
N GLN A 81 -4.69 -9.42 -2.17
CA GLN A 81 -5.24 -8.27 -1.45
C GLN A 81 -6.63 -7.88 -1.95
N VAL A 82 -6.90 -8.03 -3.25
CA VAL A 82 -8.23 -7.83 -3.82
C VAL A 82 -9.20 -8.91 -3.31
N GLU A 83 -8.78 -10.18 -3.28
CA GLU A 83 -9.59 -11.26 -2.70
C GLU A 83 -9.84 -11.05 -1.20
N ALA A 84 -8.84 -10.56 -0.46
CA ALA A 84 -9.04 -10.16 0.94
C ALA A 84 -10.07 -9.03 1.08
N ALA A 85 -10.02 -8.02 0.23
CA ALA A 85 -11.00 -6.93 0.23
C ALA A 85 -12.42 -7.44 -0.09
N LYS A 86 -12.57 -8.35 -1.04
CA LYS A 86 -13.84 -9.03 -1.34
C LYS A 86 -14.37 -9.79 -0.12
N TYR A 87 -13.50 -10.56 0.53
CA TYR A 87 -13.87 -11.28 1.75
C TYR A 87 -14.36 -10.32 2.83
N PHE A 88 -13.61 -9.24 3.11
CA PHE A 88 -14.04 -8.26 4.11
C PHE A 88 -15.37 -7.60 3.71
N ALA A 89 -15.55 -7.22 2.44
CA ALA A 89 -16.80 -6.64 1.96
C ALA A 89 -18.01 -7.57 2.12
N SER A 90 -17.81 -8.88 2.15
CA SER A 90 -18.88 -9.87 2.36
C SER A 90 -19.33 -10.03 3.82
N LEU A 91 -18.55 -9.52 4.77
CA LEU A 91 -18.88 -9.65 6.20
C LEU A 91 -20.07 -8.75 6.58
N PRO A 92 -21.02 -9.27 7.38
CA PRO A 92 -22.26 -8.56 7.68
C PRO A 92 -22.06 -7.21 8.37
N TYR A 93 -20.95 -7.03 9.08
CA TYR A 93 -20.59 -5.83 9.82
C TYR A 93 -19.62 -4.89 9.07
N VAL A 94 -19.32 -5.16 7.79
CA VAL A 94 -18.45 -4.30 6.98
C VAL A 94 -19.25 -3.46 6.01
N ASP A 95 -18.88 -2.19 5.91
CA ASP A 95 -19.31 -1.31 4.84
C ASP A 95 -18.37 -1.48 3.64
N GLY A 96 -18.74 -2.32 2.69
CA GLY A 96 -17.93 -2.61 1.50
C GLY A 96 -17.71 -1.40 0.58
N SER A 97 -18.46 -0.30 0.77
CA SER A 97 -18.24 0.96 0.04
C SER A 97 -17.13 1.82 0.65
N ARG A 98 -16.59 1.45 1.82
CA ARG A 98 -15.57 2.19 2.57
C ARG A 98 -14.40 1.28 2.93
N ILE A 99 -13.67 0.79 1.93
CA ILE A 99 -12.44 0.00 2.11
C ILE A 99 -11.26 0.81 1.60
N GLY A 100 -10.29 1.06 2.47
CA GLY A 100 -9.05 1.74 2.12
C GLY A 100 -7.82 0.89 2.39
N VAL A 101 -6.69 1.32 1.84
CA VAL A 101 -5.41 0.64 1.99
C VAL A 101 -4.26 1.62 2.20
N GLN A 102 -3.26 1.22 2.97
CA GLN A 102 -2.04 2.00 3.17
C GLN A 102 -0.82 1.09 3.16
N GLY A 103 0.26 1.60 2.58
CA GLY A 103 1.56 0.97 2.65
C GLY A 103 2.71 1.93 2.46
N TRP A 104 3.90 1.47 2.85
CA TRP A 104 5.15 2.22 2.78
C TRP A 104 6.17 1.43 1.96
N SER A 105 6.94 2.10 1.08
CA SER A 105 7.96 1.44 0.26
C SER A 105 7.35 0.40 -0.67
N TYR A 106 7.72 -0.87 -0.55
CA TYR A 106 7.01 -1.97 -1.23
C TYR A 106 5.50 -1.96 -0.91
N GLY A 107 5.13 -1.66 0.34
CA GLY A 107 3.72 -1.49 0.71
C GLY A 107 3.05 -0.31 0.01
N GLY A 108 3.79 0.76 -0.28
CA GLY A 108 3.33 1.88 -1.10
C GLY A 108 3.08 1.47 -2.55
N TYR A 109 3.95 0.66 -3.13
CA TYR A 109 3.74 0.01 -4.42
C TYR A 109 2.47 -0.84 -4.40
N MET A 110 2.29 -1.66 -3.38
CA MET A 110 1.11 -2.52 -3.23
C MET A 110 -0.18 -1.72 -3.04
N SER A 111 -0.17 -0.66 -2.21
CA SER A 111 -1.37 0.17 -2.01
C SER A 111 -1.78 0.89 -3.30
N SER A 112 -0.81 1.30 -4.12
CA SER A 112 -1.05 1.87 -5.45
C SER A 112 -1.71 0.85 -6.38
N LEU A 113 -1.16 -0.36 -6.49
CA LEU A 113 -1.74 -1.42 -7.31
C LEU A 113 -3.13 -1.84 -6.83
N CYS A 114 -3.34 -1.95 -5.51
CA CYS A 114 -4.65 -2.25 -4.94
C CYS A 114 -5.70 -1.21 -5.35
N LEU A 115 -5.37 0.08 -5.27
CA LEU A 115 -6.28 1.16 -5.67
C LEU A 115 -6.60 1.12 -7.16
N LEU A 116 -5.61 0.85 -8.01
CA LEU A 116 -5.74 0.90 -9.46
C LEU A 116 -6.37 -0.38 -10.02
N LYS A 117 -5.83 -1.55 -9.68
CA LYS A 117 -6.34 -2.85 -10.17
C LYS A 117 -7.55 -3.36 -9.39
N GLY A 118 -7.70 -2.95 -8.13
CA GLY A 118 -8.81 -3.32 -7.24
C GLY A 118 -9.83 -2.20 -7.03
N ALA A 119 -9.99 -1.26 -7.97
CA ALA A 119 -10.82 -0.05 -7.85
C ALA A 119 -12.31 -0.32 -7.57
N ASP A 120 -12.80 -1.53 -7.79
CA ASP A 120 -14.15 -1.93 -7.41
C ASP A 120 -14.32 -2.02 -5.89
N TYR A 121 -13.27 -2.36 -5.17
CA TYR A 121 -13.25 -2.54 -3.72
C TYR A 121 -12.57 -1.39 -2.98
N PHE A 122 -11.35 -1.01 -3.41
CA PHE A 122 -10.58 0.04 -2.74
C PHE A 122 -11.05 1.44 -3.15
N LYS A 123 -11.47 2.23 -2.16
CA LYS A 123 -12.00 3.60 -2.36
C LYS A 123 -10.99 4.68 -2.02
N ALA A 124 -9.99 4.36 -1.21
CA ALA A 124 -8.90 5.27 -0.89
C ALA A 124 -7.59 4.49 -0.70
N ALA A 125 -6.47 5.09 -1.10
CA ALA A 125 -5.14 4.55 -0.83
C ALA A 125 -4.17 5.63 -0.39
N ILE A 126 -3.28 5.26 0.53
CA ILE A 126 -2.13 6.05 0.93
C ILE A 126 -0.87 5.28 0.54
N ALA A 127 -0.05 5.86 -0.33
CA ALA A 127 1.23 5.31 -0.73
C ALA A 127 2.37 6.21 -0.23
N VAL A 128 3.15 5.71 0.73
CA VAL A 128 4.28 6.43 1.30
C VAL A 128 5.57 5.90 0.69
N ALA A 129 6.36 6.78 0.09
CA ALA A 129 7.62 6.46 -0.57
C ALA A 129 7.51 5.20 -1.48
N PRO A 130 6.52 5.16 -2.40
CA PRO A 130 6.25 3.96 -3.19
C PRO A 130 7.28 3.72 -4.27
N VAL A 131 7.59 2.45 -4.54
CA VAL A 131 8.07 2.06 -5.86
C VAL A 131 6.89 2.16 -6.83
N THR A 132 7.13 2.68 -8.05
CA THR A 132 6.09 2.83 -9.08
C THR A 132 6.46 2.16 -10.39
N ASN A 133 7.76 1.94 -10.58
CA ASN A 133 8.29 1.05 -11.61
C ASN A 133 9.60 0.45 -11.10
N TRP A 134 9.77 -0.86 -11.22
CA TRP A 134 10.95 -1.56 -10.75
C TRP A 134 12.23 -1.17 -11.50
N ARG A 135 12.14 -0.52 -12.67
CA ARG A 135 13.29 0.09 -13.37
C ARG A 135 13.91 1.27 -12.62
N PHE A 136 13.18 1.86 -11.66
CA PHE A 136 13.63 2.99 -10.83
C PHE A 136 14.14 2.56 -9.45
N TYR A 137 14.32 1.26 -9.23
CA TYR A 137 14.87 0.75 -8.00
C TYR A 137 16.23 0.09 -8.21
N ASP A 138 17.00 -0.15 -7.13
CA ASP A 138 18.35 -0.70 -7.25
C ASP A 138 18.36 -2.09 -7.92
N SER A 139 19.43 -2.36 -8.68
CA SER A 139 19.55 -3.58 -9.46
C SER A 139 19.78 -4.82 -8.59
N ILE A 140 20.50 -4.71 -7.47
CA ILE A 140 20.82 -5.88 -6.64
C ILE A 140 19.56 -6.48 -5.97
N TYR A 141 18.60 -5.65 -5.59
CA TYR A 141 17.31 -6.09 -5.09
C TYR A 141 16.41 -6.54 -6.25
N THR A 142 16.25 -5.67 -7.25
CA THR A 142 15.27 -5.85 -8.31
C THR A 142 15.58 -7.07 -9.18
N GLU A 143 16.80 -7.21 -9.67
CA GLU A 143 17.18 -8.32 -10.54
C GLU A 143 17.14 -9.68 -9.83
N ARG A 144 17.34 -9.70 -8.52
CA ARG A 144 17.14 -10.92 -7.71
C ARG A 144 15.74 -11.50 -7.84
N TYR A 145 14.74 -10.66 -7.94
CA TYR A 145 13.34 -11.06 -7.97
C TYR A 145 12.73 -11.01 -9.35
N MET A 146 13.25 -10.17 -10.25
CA MET A 146 12.64 -9.85 -11.54
C MET A 146 13.53 -10.22 -12.74
N GLN A 147 14.80 -10.60 -12.55
CA GLN A 147 15.83 -10.61 -13.58
C GLN A 147 16.09 -9.21 -14.14
N THR A 148 16.80 -9.08 -15.26
CA THR A 148 16.98 -7.78 -15.91
C THR A 148 15.72 -7.36 -16.68
N PRO A 149 15.51 -6.05 -16.91
CA PRO A 149 14.38 -5.58 -17.73
C PRO A 149 14.35 -6.17 -19.14
N GLN A 150 15.53 -6.46 -19.73
CA GLN A 150 15.64 -7.05 -21.05
C GLN A 150 15.21 -8.53 -21.10
N GLU A 151 15.37 -9.26 -19.99
CA GLU A 151 14.99 -10.67 -19.88
C GLU A 151 13.52 -10.86 -19.44
N ASN A 152 12.88 -9.82 -18.92
CA ASN A 152 11.55 -9.91 -18.29
C ASN A 152 10.75 -8.60 -18.43
N GLU A 153 10.65 -8.06 -19.63
CA GLU A 153 10.00 -6.78 -19.90
C GLU A 153 8.57 -6.75 -19.37
N ASP A 154 7.75 -7.74 -19.72
CA ASP A 154 6.36 -7.86 -19.27
C ASP A 154 6.23 -7.87 -17.76
N GLY A 155 7.13 -8.57 -17.04
CA GLY A 155 7.10 -8.61 -15.58
C GLY A 155 7.32 -7.24 -14.94
N TYR A 156 8.14 -6.39 -15.57
CA TYR A 156 8.35 -5.02 -15.12
C TYR A 156 7.15 -4.10 -15.42
N ASP A 157 6.46 -4.33 -16.53
CA ASP A 157 5.45 -3.40 -17.05
C ASP A 157 4.03 -3.75 -16.61
N ASP A 158 3.64 -5.02 -16.61
CA ASP A 158 2.29 -5.49 -16.28
C ASP A 158 1.84 -5.12 -14.87
N ASN A 159 2.78 -4.95 -13.94
CA ASN A 159 2.50 -4.63 -12.56
C ASN A 159 3.16 -3.30 -12.10
N SER A 160 3.53 -2.44 -13.04
CA SER A 160 3.93 -1.06 -12.73
C SER A 160 2.68 -0.20 -12.51
N PRO A 161 2.49 0.41 -11.31
CA PRO A 161 1.35 1.30 -11.07
C PRO A 161 1.21 2.41 -12.10
N ILE A 162 2.31 2.93 -12.63
CA ILE A 162 2.32 3.99 -13.67
C ILE A 162 1.51 3.56 -14.89
N ASN A 163 1.57 2.28 -15.27
CA ASN A 163 0.88 1.76 -16.45
C ASN A 163 -0.62 1.47 -16.23
N HIS A 164 -1.14 1.84 -15.06
CA HIS A 164 -2.55 1.59 -14.71
C HIS A 164 -3.28 2.83 -14.21
N VAL A 165 -2.69 4.02 -14.34
CA VAL A 165 -3.23 5.28 -13.77
C VAL A 165 -4.62 5.61 -14.30
N GLU A 166 -4.95 5.24 -15.53
CA GLU A 166 -6.28 5.44 -16.13
C GLU A 166 -7.39 4.70 -15.37
N LYS A 167 -7.05 3.65 -14.59
CA LYS A 167 -7.98 2.90 -13.75
C LYS A 167 -8.32 3.60 -12.43
N LEU A 168 -7.66 4.73 -12.11
CA LEU A 168 -7.90 5.45 -10.87
C LEU A 168 -9.35 5.96 -10.80
N ARG A 169 -10.08 5.49 -9.79
CA ARG A 169 -11.46 5.91 -9.46
C ARG A 169 -11.61 6.35 -8.01
N GLY A 170 -10.71 5.94 -7.15
CA GLY A 170 -10.71 6.25 -5.70
C GLY A 170 -9.86 7.47 -5.35
N LYS A 171 -9.77 7.76 -4.06
CA LYS A 171 -8.93 8.83 -3.51
C LYS A 171 -7.50 8.32 -3.31
N TYR A 172 -6.53 9.09 -3.74
CA TYR A 172 -5.13 8.69 -3.73
C TYR A 172 -4.27 9.75 -3.06
N LEU A 173 -3.55 9.37 -2.01
CA LEU A 173 -2.55 10.21 -1.34
C LEU A 173 -1.16 9.63 -1.57
N LEU A 174 -0.34 10.37 -2.31
CA LEU A 174 1.09 10.13 -2.47
C LEU A 174 1.89 10.93 -1.43
N VAL A 175 2.82 10.27 -0.75
CA VAL A 175 3.74 10.92 0.20
C VAL A 175 5.16 10.49 -0.08
N HIS A 176 6.14 11.44 -0.10
CA HIS A 176 7.54 11.09 -0.30
C HIS A 176 8.49 12.02 0.45
N GLY A 177 9.65 11.52 0.84
CA GLY A 177 10.78 12.31 1.31
C GLY A 177 11.63 12.78 0.11
N MET A 178 11.90 14.08 0.01
CA MET A 178 12.65 14.60 -1.16
C MET A 178 14.13 14.17 -1.19
N ALA A 179 14.69 13.75 -0.06
CA ALA A 179 16.05 13.22 0.05
C ALA A 179 16.04 11.70 0.28
N ASP A 180 15.07 10.99 -0.28
CA ASP A 180 14.98 9.54 -0.23
C ASP A 180 16.08 8.93 -1.12
N ASP A 181 17.02 8.27 -0.48
CA ASP A 181 18.20 7.62 -1.07
C ASP A 181 18.01 6.09 -1.24
N ASN A 182 16.84 5.59 -0.91
CA ASN A 182 16.43 4.19 -1.09
C ASN A 182 15.45 4.07 -2.26
N VAL A 183 14.21 4.52 -2.07
CA VAL A 183 13.25 4.68 -3.18
C VAL A 183 13.32 6.11 -3.66
N HIS A 184 14.06 6.35 -4.73
CA HIS A 184 14.29 7.71 -5.23
C HIS A 184 12.96 8.40 -5.58
N LEU A 185 12.92 9.72 -5.32
CA LEU A 185 11.75 10.58 -5.61
C LEU A 185 11.28 10.45 -7.07
N GLN A 186 12.17 10.02 -7.99
CA GLN A 186 11.81 9.71 -9.37
C GLN A 186 10.56 8.83 -9.47
N ASN A 187 10.43 7.80 -8.62
CA ASN A 187 9.25 6.95 -8.61
C ASN A 187 7.94 7.76 -8.48
N THR A 188 7.91 8.69 -7.54
CA THR A 188 6.73 9.54 -7.34
C THR A 188 6.60 10.59 -8.45
N SER A 189 7.68 11.15 -8.96
CA SER A 189 7.65 12.14 -10.05
C SER A 189 7.07 11.54 -11.33
N GLU A 190 7.49 10.34 -11.72
CA GLU A 190 6.95 9.63 -12.89
C GLU A 190 5.48 9.24 -12.70
N MET A 191 5.10 8.85 -11.48
CA MET A 191 3.70 8.56 -11.16
C MET A 191 2.82 9.81 -11.27
N ILE A 192 3.31 10.96 -10.82
CA ILE A 192 2.63 12.26 -10.95
C ILE A 192 2.43 12.60 -12.42
N SER A 193 3.48 12.49 -13.24
CA SER A 193 3.40 12.76 -14.69
C SER A 193 2.33 11.90 -15.34
N ALA A 194 2.35 10.60 -15.09
CA ALA A 194 1.36 9.68 -15.65
C ALA A 194 -0.07 9.99 -15.20
N LEU A 195 -0.28 10.34 -13.92
CA LEU A 195 -1.59 10.72 -13.40
C LEU A 195 -2.11 12.03 -14.03
N VAL A 196 -1.23 13.02 -14.23
CA VAL A 196 -1.57 14.28 -14.89
C VAL A 196 -1.91 14.05 -16.36
N ASP A 197 -1.12 13.27 -17.08
CA ASP A 197 -1.37 12.93 -18.48
C ASP A 197 -2.70 12.18 -18.68
N ALA A 198 -3.10 11.38 -17.69
CA ALA A 198 -4.38 10.68 -17.67
C ALA A 198 -5.55 11.50 -17.09
N ASP A 199 -5.36 12.79 -16.81
CA ASP A 199 -6.35 13.69 -16.18
C ASP A 199 -6.95 13.12 -14.87
N LYS A 200 -6.08 12.54 -14.01
CA LYS A 200 -6.48 11.97 -12.72
C LYS A 200 -6.13 12.90 -11.56
N GLN A 201 -7.10 13.11 -10.67
CA GLN A 201 -6.90 13.92 -9.48
C GLN A 201 -6.40 13.07 -8.31
N PHE A 202 -5.43 13.60 -7.57
CA PHE A 202 -4.80 12.94 -6.42
C PHE A 202 -4.26 13.98 -5.44
N ASP A 203 -3.97 13.55 -4.23
CA ASP A 203 -3.29 14.35 -3.22
C ASP A 203 -1.80 14.00 -3.17
N LEU A 204 -0.96 15.00 -2.99
CA LEU A 204 0.49 14.86 -2.87
C LEU A 204 1.00 15.60 -1.64
N PHE A 205 1.93 14.98 -0.92
CA PHE A 205 2.71 15.69 0.08
C PHE A 205 4.17 15.24 0.08
N VAL A 206 5.09 16.18 -0.07
CA VAL A 206 6.53 15.90 -0.02
C VAL A 206 7.16 16.52 1.22
N TYR A 207 8.13 15.81 1.79
CA TYR A 207 8.89 16.25 2.95
C TYR A 207 10.30 16.66 2.52
N PRO A 208 10.61 17.96 2.44
CA PRO A 208 11.96 18.45 2.13
C PRO A 208 12.99 17.90 3.13
N ASN A 209 14.18 17.55 2.65
CA ASN A 209 15.30 17.06 3.45
C ASN A 209 14.98 15.79 4.32
N LYS A 210 13.98 15.00 3.94
CA LYS A 210 13.67 13.72 4.59
C LYS A 210 13.99 12.56 3.67
N ASN A 211 14.61 11.54 4.25
CA ASN A 211 14.95 10.29 3.59
C ASN A 211 13.75 9.31 3.58
N HIS A 212 14.01 8.04 3.22
CA HIS A 212 13.00 6.98 3.13
C HIS A 212 12.16 6.80 4.40
N GLY A 213 12.75 7.05 5.55
CA GLY A 213 12.06 6.92 6.85
C GLY A 213 11.13 8.08 7.21
N ILE A 214 11.24 9.24 6.58
CA ILE A 214 10.45 10.46 6.86
C ILE A 214 10.33 10.72 8.37
N TYR A 215 11.45 10.94 9.07
CA TYR A 215 11.50 11.11 10.52
C TYR A 215 12.29 12.34 10.97
N GLY A 216 12.28 12.58 12.29
CA GLY A 216 13.01 13.66 12.97
C GLY A 216 12.12 14.87 13.29
N GLY A 217 12.30 15.43 14.48
CA GLY A 217 11.45 16.49 14.99
C GLY A 217 9.96 16.11 14.99
N ASN A 218 9.12 17.01 14.55
CA ASN A 218 7.67 16.81 14.45
C ASN A 218 7.22 16.07 13.19
N THR A 219 8.15 15.61 12.31
CA THR A 219 7.83 15.08 10.98
C THR A 219 6.87 13.89 11.06
N ARG A 220 7.15 12.93 11.94
CA ARG A 220 6.28 11.75 12.11
C ARG A 220 4.88 12.11 12.58
N TYR A 221 4.77 13.00 13.56
CA TYR A 221 3.49 13.47 14.03
C TYR A 221 2.69 14.14 12.90
N HIS A 222 3.32 15.03 12.14
CA HIS A 222 2.70 15.68 10.99
C HIS A 222 2.25 14.66 9.92
N LEU A 223 3.10 13.69 9.58
CA LEU A 223 2.79 12.65 8.60
C LEU A 223 1.59 11.81 9.03
N TYR A 224 1.60 11.28 10.25
CA TYR A 224 0.50 10.44 10.74
C TYR A 224 -0.79 11.22 10.94
N THR A 225 -0.71 12.51 11.30
CA THR A 225 -1.88 13.40 11.33
C THR A 225 -2.47 13.57 9.94
N LYS A 226 -1.62 13.85 8.93
CA LYS A 226 -2.07 13.98 7.54
C LYS A 226 -2.72 12.70 7.02
N MET A 227 -2.09 11.54 7.25
CA MET A 227 -2.66 10.25 6.85
C MET A 227 -3.99 9.97 7.57
N THR A 228 -4.08 10.28 8.87
CA THR A 228 -5.31 10.12 9.64
C THR A 228 -6.44 10.99 9.08
N ASN A 229 -6.16 12.27 8.84
CA ASN A 229 -7.16 13.17 8.26
C ASN A 229 -7.64 12.67 6.90
N PHE A 230 -6.71 12.25 6.02
CA PHE A 230 -7.08 11.68 4.73
C PHE A 230 -8.01 10.46 4.86
N VAL A 231 -7.73 9.56 5.80
CA VAL A 231 -8.60 8.39 6.07
C VAL A 231 -9.98 8.84 6.53
N LEU A 232 -10.06 9.76 7.49
CA LEU A 232 -11.33 10.25 8.06
C LEU A 232 -12.19 11.03 7.06
N GLU A 233 -11.57 11.69 6.08
CA GLU A 233 -12.24 12.48 5.05
C GLU A 233 -12.75 11.63 3.88
N ASN A 234 -12.16 10.46 3.63
CA ASN A 234 -12.39 9.70 2.40
C ASN A 234 -12.93 8.28 2.63
N LEU A 235 -13.03 7.83 3.87
CA LEU A 235 -13.56 6.54 4.30
C LEU A 235 -14.50 6.70 5.51
#